data_8d6c3987637279915ce874161dc01d5a
#
_entry.id   8d6c3987637279915ce874161dc01d5a
#
_cell.length_a   1.000
_cell.length_b   1.000
_cell.length_c   1.000
_cell.angle_alpha   90.00
_cell.angle_beta   90.00
_cell.angle_gamma   90.00
#
_symmetry.space_group_name_H-M   'P 1'
#
loop_
_entity.id
_entity.type
_entity.pdbx_description
1 polymer ?
#
loop_
_entity_poly.entity_id
_entity_poly.type
_entity_poly.pdbx_seq_one_letter_code
_entity_poly.pdbx_strand_id
1 'polypeptide(L)'
;MLLTKSPQGQPPAPNLPHQYSCEVYLMLRLTPAEVLCGTLSHWCSLSCSSAKMPGSVPASGEATWPKDVGIIALEVYFPAQYIDQEELEQYDGVAAGKYTVGLGQARMGFCSDREDINSLCLTVVQQLMEKNCLSYNSIGRLEVGTETIIDKSKSVKTVLMQLFEESGNTDVEGVDNTNACYGGTAALFNAVNWVESSSWDGRYALVVAGDIAVYATGSARPTGGAGAVAMLVGPNAPLAFDRGLRGTHMQHAYDFYKPDMVSEYPVVDGKLSIQCYLSALDRCYTVYRNKIHAQWQKEGIDRRFDLEDFGYMIFHSPYCKLVQKSLARLVLNDFLSDPSPNTESGIFSGLEAFREVKPEETYFDRDVEKAFMKASADMFDRKTKASLLISNQNGNMYTPSVYGCLASVVAQHTPQQLSGQRVGVFSYGSGFAATLYSIRVTQDATPGSALDKLVASLSDLRARLDSRKKVSPGVFADIMKLREETHHLANYTPKGTMNDLFPGTWYLTHVDEKHRRQYARRSLDEYGPLEAGLVSTTAEHIHSPAKKMPRIPGNSTSPEMVTVSNGEH
;
A
#
# COMPACT_ATOMS: atom_id res chain seq x y z
N MET A 1 -24.78 -62.13 0.00
CA MET A 1 -25.17 -62.29 -1.41
C MET A 1 -24.61 -61.07 -2.13
N LEU A 2 -23.37 -61.13 -2.52
CA LEU A 2 -22.81 -61.34 -3.86
C LEU A 2 -23.59 -60.64 -4.98
N LEU A 3 -23.00 -59.61 -5.58
CA LEU A 3 -22.49 -59.64 -6.96
C LEU A 3 -21.78 -58.33 -7.34
N THR A 4 -20.55 -58.52 -7.66
CA THR A 4 -19.59 -57.65 -8.35
C THR A 4 -20.03 -57.32 -9.78
N LYS A 5 -19.69 -56.12 -10.30
CA LYS A 5 -19.25 -55.93 -11.68
C LYS A 5 -18.35 -54.68 -11.81
N SER A 6 -17.16 -54.95 -12.31
CA SER A 6 -16.13 -54.02 -12.77
C SER A 6 -16.19 -53.92 -14.31
N PRO A 7 -15.29 -53.24 -15.00
CA PRO A 7 -15.48 -51.95 -15.71
C PRO A 7 -15.23 -52.11 -17.24
N GLN A 8 -15.63 -51.08 -18.00
CA GLN A 8 -15.18 -50.84 -19.40
C GLN A 8 -15.48 -49.37 -19.69
N GLY A 9 -14.70 -48.56 -20.35
CA GLY A 9 -13.52 -48.64 -21.13
C GLY A 9 -13.29 -47.18 -21.60
N GLN A 10 -12.08 -46.66 -21.53
CA GLN A 10 -11.69 -45.38 -22.10
C GLN A 10 -11.55 -45.48 -23.63
N PRO A 11 -11.93 -44.42 -24.40
CA PRO A 11 -11.49 -44.28 -25.79
C PRO A 11 -10.15 -43.52 -25.88
N PRO A 12 -9.37 -43.76 -26.96
CA PRO A 12 -7.98 -43.31 -27.08
C PRO A 12 -7.85 -41.85 -27.53
N ALA A 13 -6.69 -41.26 -27.18
CA ALA A 13 -6.27 -39.93 -27.59
C ALA A 13 -5.97 -39.83 -29.10
N PRO A 14 -6.22 -38.73 -29.76
CA PRO A 14 -5.78 -38.49 -31.13
C PRO A 14 -4.36 -37.93 -31.19
N ASN A 15 -3.61 -38.46 -32.18
CA ASN A 15 -2.25 -38.12 -32.55
C ASN A 15 -2.10 -36.65 -33.01
N LEU A 16 -1.00 -36.02 -32.61
CA LEU A 16 -0.47 -34.80 -33.17
C LEU A 16 0.35 -35.09 -34.46
N PRO A 17 0.28 -34.24 -35.49
CA PRO A 17 1.30 -34.21 -36.52
C PRO A 17 2.20 -32.96 -36.42
N HIS A 18 3.49 -33.26 -36.52
CA HIS A 18 4.65 -32.57 -37.10
C HIS A 18 4.69 -31.03 -37.27
N GLN A 19 5.76 -30.50 -36.64
CA GLN A 19 6.76 -29.51 -37.11
C GLN A 19 6.37 -28.57 -38.26
N TYR A 20 6.43 -27.27 -37.96
CA TYR A 20 6.81 -26.23 -38.92
C TYR A 20 8.02 -25.47 -38.42
N SER A 21 9.11 -25.56 -39.20
CA SER A 21 10.29 -24.72 -39.14
C SER A 21 9.96 -23.32 -39.70
N CYS A 22 10.34 -22.26 -38.99
CA CYS A 22 10.24 -20.89 -39.48
C CYS A 22 11.62 -20.47 -39.97
N GLU A 23 11.77 -20.38 -41.30
CA GLU A 23 12.91 -19.77 -41.95
C GLU A 23 12.82 -18.25 -41.95
N VAL A 24 13.96 -17.64 -41.60
CA VAL A 24 14.18 -16.20 -41.58
C VAL A 24 14.50 -15.73 -43.00
N TYR A 25 13.76 -14.79 -43.55
CA TYR A 25 14.16 -14.03 -44.74
C TYR A 25 14.64 -12.63 -44.35
N LEU A 26 15.95 -12.47 -44.47
CA LEU A 26 16.67 -11.20 -44.41
C LEU A 26 16.62 -10.55 -45.81
N MET A 27 16.09 -9.36 -45.98
CA MET A 27 16.31 -8.54 -47.16
C MET A 27 16.81 -7.16 -46.78
N LEU A 28 18.08 -7.00 -46.96
CA LEU A 28 18.78 -5.70 -47.10
C LEU A 28 18.46 -5.03 -48.45
N ARG A 29 18.13 -3.77 -48.46
CA ARG A 29 18.50 -2.84 -49.54
C ARG A 29 18.76 -1.43 -49.01
N LEU A 30 20.02 -1.03 -49.14
CA LEU A 30 20.56 0.33 -49.08
C LEU A 30 20.35 1.01 -50.45
N THR A 31 20.19 2.34 -50.46
CA THR A 31 21.08 3.31 -51.10
C THR A 31 20.46 4.72 -51.19
N PRO A 32 21.19 5.74 -51.56
CA PRO A 32 21.41 6.97 -50.80
C PRO A 32 21.06 8.26 -51.61
N ALA A 33 21.21 9.42 -51.01
CA ALA A 33 21.63 10.72 -51.56
C ALA A 33 21.25 11.83 -50.59
N GLU A 34 22.15 12.48 -49.90
CA GLU A 34 22.88 13.72 -50.26
C GLU A 34 22.02 14.83 -50.92
N VAL A 35 21.96 16.04 -50.38
CA VAL A 35 22.83 17.19 -50.54
C VAL A 35 22.12 18.52 -50.23
N LEU A 36 22.81 19.44 -49.60
CA LEU A 36 22.83 20.90 -49.56
C LEU A 36 22.07 21.58 -48.40
N CYS A 37 22.79 22.11 -47.47
CA CYS A 37 23.62 23.31 -47.32
C CYS A 37 22.85 24.64 -47.49
N GLY A 38 22.88 25.47 -46.46
CA GLY A 38 22.47 26.88 -46.54
C GLY A 38 22.38 27.57 -45.18
N THR A 39 23.47 28.09 -44.73
CA THR A 39 23.81 29.13 -43.76
C THR A 39 22.72 30.15 -43.37
N LEU A 40 22.65 30.54 -42.09
CA LEU A 40 22.88 31.87 -41.51
C LEU A 40 22.59 31.88 -39.98
N SER A 41 23.61 32.00 -39.27
CA SER A 41 24.15 32.77 -38.14
C SER A 41 23.24 33.74 -37.39
N HIS A 42 23.46 33.69 -36.09
CA HIS A 42 23.59 34.75 -35.07
C HIS A 42 22.49 34.91 -34.02
N TRP A 43 23.00 34.78 -32.80
CA TRP A 43 22.62 35.41 -31.53
C TRP A 43 21.47 34.80 -30.73
N CYS A 44 21.77 34.00 -29.72
CA CYS A 44 21.74 34.48 -28.32
C CYS A 44 22.32 33.40 -27.39
N SER A 45 23.48 33.66 -26.84
CA SER A 45 24.06 32.92 -25.75
C SER A 45 23.34 33.28 -24.46
N LEU A 46 22.46 32.40 -23.98
CA LEU A 46 22.07 32.33 -22.56
C LEU A 46 22.43 30.94 -22.09
N SER A 47 23.38 30.90 -21.17
CA SER A 47 23.84 29.71 -20.48
C SER A 47 22.70 29.06 -19.75
N CYS A 48 22.04 28.11 -20.41
CA CYS A 48 21.17 27.17 -19.72
C CYS A 48 22.06 26.01 -19.28
N SER A 49 22.40 25.96 -18.01
CA SER A 49 23.01 24.77 -17.41
C SER A 49 22.14 23.58 -17.77
N SER A 50 22.67 22.69 -18.59
CA SER A 50 22.03 21.44 -18.99
C SER A 50 21.82 20.58 -17.76
N ALA A 51 20.65 20.69 -17.17
CA ALA A 51 20.13 19.64 -16.31
C ALA A 51 20.04 18.38 -17.20
N LYS A 52 20.92 17.43 -16.99
CA LYS A 52 20.85 16.12 -17.64
C LYS A 52 19.50 15.52 -17.30
N MET A 53 18.67 15.30 -18.31
CA MET A 53 17.47 14.50 -18.17
C MET A 53 17.86 13.12 -17.64
N PRO A 54 17.23 12.60 -16.57
CA PRO A 54 17.39 11.21 -16.18
C PRO A 54 16.76 10.36 -17.30
N GLY A 55 17.56 9.51 -17.97
CA GLY A 55 17.00 8.61 -18.97
C GLY A 55 17.83 8.31 -20.21
N SER A 56 19.11 8.69 -20.29
CA SER A 56 19.99 8.14 -21.33
C SER A 56 20.67 6.88 -20.78
N VAL A 57 20.27 5.72 -21.30
CA VAL A 57 21.03 4.48 -21.14
C VAL A 57 22.45 4.75 -21.66
N PRO A 58 23.52 4.54 -20.86
CA PRO A 58 24.88 4.73 -21.36
C PRO A 58 25.17 3.69 -22.45
N ALA A 59 25.44 4.13 -23.65
CA ALA A 59 26.03 3.27 -24.66
C ALA A 59 27.44 2.87 -24.18
N SER A 60 27.70 1.55 -24.04
CA SER A 60 29.00 0.93 -23.75
C SER A 60 29.75 1.44 -22.50
N GLY A 61 29.34 0.95 -21.36
CA GLY A 61 30.05 0.90 -20.09
C GLY A 61 29.31 -0.08 -19.21
N GLU A 62 29.96 -0.81 -18.33
CA GLU A 62 29.34 -1.75 -17.41
C GLU A 62 28.09 -1.10 -16.82
N ALA A 63 26.91 -1.62 -17.19
CA ALA A 63 25.63 -1.15 -16.67
C ALA A 63 25.59 -1.45 -15.16
N THR A 64 25.97 -0.48 -14.36
CA THR A 64 25.86 -0.62 -12.90
C THR A 64 24.38 -0.57 -12.56
N TRP A 65 23.88 -1.67 -12.01
CA TRP A 65 22.51 -1.78 -11.51
C TRP A 65 22.19 -0.62 -10.54
N PRO A 66 20.95 -0.13 -10.54
CA PRO A 66 20.53 0.88 -9.57
C PRO A 66 20.85 0.45 -8.15
N LYS A 67 21.44 1.36 -7.37
CA LYS A 67 21.78 1.11 -5.97
C LYS A 67 20.70 1.68 -5.05
N ASP A 68 20.58 1.08 -3.88
CA ASP A 68 19.68 1.53 -2.81
C ASP A 68 18.26 1.82 -3.31
N VAL A 69 17.71 0.83 -4.06
CA VAL A 69 16.34 0.93 -4.56
C VAL A 69 15.37 0.82 -3.41
N GLY A 70 14.45 1.77 -3.31
CA GLY A 70 13.52 1.85 -2.20
C GLY A 70 12.54 3.01 -2.29
N ILE A 71 11.98 3.39 -1.14
CA ILE A 71 11.00 4.46 -1.01
C ILE A 71 11.73 5.79 -0.84
N ILE A 72 11.50 6.72 -1.77
CA ILE A 72 12.09 8.07 -1.79
C ILE A 72 11.18 9.07 -1.07
N ALA A 73 9.86 8.97 -1.29
CA ALA A 73 8.85 9.83 -0.68
C ALA A 73 7.61 9.00 -0.34
N LEU A 74 6.88 9.44 0.67
CA LEU A 74 5.72 8.75 1.23
C LEU A 74 4.68 9.79 1.64
N GLU A 75 3.41 9.56 1.28
CA GLU A 75 2.27 10.36 1.74
C GLU A 75 1.14 9.45 2.19
N VAL A 76 0.34 9.91 3.16
CA VAL A 76 -0.78 9.17 3.71
C VAL A 76 -2.03 10.04 3.70
N TYR A 77 -3.12 9.50 3.18
CA TYR A 77 -4.46 10.06 3.30
C TYR A 77 -5.32 9.19 4.21
N PHE A 78 -6.12 9.81 5.04
CA PHE A 78 -7.17 9.20 5.85
C PHE A 78 -8.39 10.14 5.90
N PRO A 79 -9.63 9.61 6.13
CA PRO A 79 -10.84 10.43 6.16
C PRO A 79 -10.81 11.50 7.24
N ALA A 80 -11.46 12.62 6.95
CA ALA A 80 -11.56 13.78 7.86
C ALA A 80 -12.54 13.55 9.03
N GLN A 81 -13.31 12.46 9.01
CA GLN A 81 -14.24 12.11 10.08
C GLN A 81 -13.77 10.86 10.83
N TYR A 82 -14.08 10.79 12.12
CA TYR A 82 -13.84 9.62 12.93
C TYR A 82 -14.93 9.43 14.00
N ILE A 83 -15.05 8.17 14.45
CA ILE A 83 -15.81 7.80 15.64
C ILE A 83 -14.85 7.43 16.78
N ASP A 84 -15.22 7.82 18.00
CA ASP A 84 -14.49 7.44 19.21
C ASP A 84 -14.87 6.02 19.63
N GLN A 85 -13.86 5.20 19.93
CA GLN A 85 -14.09 3.79 20.25
C GLN A 85 -14.75 3.56 21.62
N GLU A 86 -14.54 4.46 22.58
CA GLU A 86 -15.21 4.38 23.88
C GLU A 86 -16.71 4.70 23.76
N GLU A 87 -17.07 5.71 22.95
CA GLU A 87 -18.47 6.01 22.65
C GLU A 87 -19.14 4.87 21.85
N LEU A 88 -18.38 4.21 20.95
CA LEU A 88 -18.87 3.05 20.21
C LEU A 88 -19.09 1.84 21.11
N GLU A 89 -18.23 1.58 22.12
CA GLU A 89 -18.43 0.54 23.12
C GLU A 89 -19.77 0.73 23.85
N GLN A 90 -20.07 1.96 24.27
CA GLN A 90 -21.31 2.30 24.95
C GLN A 90 -22.52 2.12 24.04
N TYR A 91 -22.44 2.58 22.80
CA TYR A 91 -23.51 2.47 21.80
C TYR A 91 -23.83 1.01 21.44
N ASP A 92 -22.81 0.18 21.29
CA ASP A 92 -22.94 -1.25 20.97
C ASP A 92 -23.34 -2.09 22.21
N GLY A 93 -23.40 -1.50 23.41
CA GLY A 93 -23.76 -2.18 24.66
C GLY A 93 -22.76 -3.26 25.07
N VAL A 94 -21.47 -3.09 24.73
CA VAL A 94 -20.41 -4.02 25.08
C VAL A 94 -19.68 -3.60 26.35
N ALA A 95 -18.90 -4.52 26.93
CA ALA A 95 -18.11 -4.21 28.12
C ALA A 95 -17.09 -3.09 27.83
N ALA A 96 -16.96 -2.14 28.77
CA ALA A 96 -15.96 -1.08 28.70
C ALA A 96 -14.55 -1.67 28.54
N GLY A 97 -13.76 -1.08 27.64
CA GLY A 97 -12.43 -1.57 27.32
C GLY A 97 -12.38 -2.68 26.26
N LYS A 98 -13.53 -3.13 25.73
CA LYS A 98 -13.51 -4.20 24.71
C LYS A 98 -12.82 -3.76 23.43
N TYR A 99 -13.02 -2.53 22.98
CA TYR A 99 -12.39 -1.98 21.77
C TYR A 99 -11.14 -1.18 22.13
N THR A 100 -11.21 -0.32 23.13
CA THR A 100 -10.11 0.56 23.53
C THR A 100 -8.92 -0.21 24.11
N VAL A 101 -9.12 -1.22 24.94
CA VAL A 101 -8.07 -2.04 25.56
C VAL A 101 -7.90 -3.38 24.83
N GLY A 102 -9.02 -4.05 24.52
CA GLY A 102 -9.00 -5.38 23.89
C GLY A 102 -8.45 -5.37 22.47
N LEU A 103 -8.78 -4.35 21.68
CA LEU A 103 -8.22 -4.14 20.34
C LEU A 103 -7.05 -3.15 20.33
N GLY A 104 -6.95 -2.30 21.36
CA GLY A 104 -5.95 -1.23 21.41
C GLY A 104 -6.26 -0.05 20.49
N GLN A 105 -7.55 0.17 20.16
CA GLN A 105 -8.03 1.20 19.23
C GLN A 105 -8.64 2.37 20.00
N ALA A 106 -8.24 3.61 19.68
CA ALA A 106 -8.83 4.80 20.29
C ALA A 106 -9.93 5.41 19.40
N ARG A 107 -9.69 5.45 18.09
CA ARG A 107 -10.58 6.05 17.10
C ARG A 107 -10.65 5.20 15.84
N MET A 108 -11.71 5.36 15.06
CA MET A 108 -11.89 4.72 13.76
C MET A 108 -12.29 5.78 12.73
N GLY A 109 -11.47 5.96 11.69
CA GLY A 109 -11.80 6.78 10.52
C GLY A 109 -12.77 6.04 9.61
N PHE A 110 -13.60 6.77 8.88
CA PHE A 110 -14.54 6.18 7.93
C PHE A 110 -14.86 7.15 6.80
N CYS A 111 -15.22 6.60 5.63
CA CYS A 111 -15.64 7.35 4.46
C CYS A 111 -17.14 7.57 4.42
N SER A 112 -17.59 8.75 4.00
CA SER A 112 -18.96 8.97 3.58
C SER A 112 -19.20 8.43 2.16
N ASP A 113 -20.40 8.65 1.61
CA ASP A 113 -20.72 8.33 0.21
C ASP A 113 -20.01 9.24 -0.81
N ARG A 114 -19.32 10.30 -0.34
CA ARG A 114 -18.47 11.18 -1.15
C ARG A 114 -17.09 10.60 -1.46
N GLU A 115 -16.68 9.61 -0.71
CA GLU A 115 -15.34 9.02 -0.82
C GLU A 115 -15.44 7.56 -1.24
N ASP A 116 -14.75 7.21 -2.31
CA ASP A 116 -14.56 5.85 -2.79
C ASP A 116 -13.06 5.58 -3.00
N ILE A 117 -12.71 4.37 -3.40
CA ILE A 117 -11.31 3.98 -3.58
C ILE A 117 -10.58 4.89 -4.58
N ASN A 118 -11.25 5.32 -5.66
CA ASN A 118 -10.64 6.19 -6.64
C ASN A 118 -10.35 7.57 -6.06
N SER A 119 -11.28 8.14 -5.29
CA SER A 119 -11.11 9.47 -4.67
C SER A 119 -9.98 9.46 -3.63
N LEU A 120 -9.85 8.38 -2.83
CA LEU A 120 -8.75 8.23 -1.88
C LEU A 120 -7.40 8.18 -2.61
N CYS A 121 -7.31 7.36 -3.66
CA CYS A 121 -6.09 7.21 -4.44
C CYS A 121 -5.71 8.50 -5.19
N LEU A 122 -6.69 9.20 -5.80
CA LEU A 122 -6.47 10.51 -6.44
C LEU A 122 -5.91 11.52 -5.44
N THR A 123 -6.50 11.56 -4.24
CA THR A 123 -6.09 12.49 -3.18
C THR A 123 -4.65 12.26 -2.75
N VAL A 124 -4.29 11.04 -2.39
CA VAL A 124 -2.96 10.74 -1.85
C VAL A 124 -1.86 10.89 -2.90
N VAL A 125 -2.15 10.53 -4.17
CA VAL A 125 -1.20 10.72 -5.27
C VAL A 125 -0.94 12.19 -5.51
N GLN A 126 -1.98 13.00 -5.62
CA GLN A 126 -1.80 14.43 -5.85
C GLN A 126 -1.06 15.11 -4.70
N GLN A 127 -1.39 14.76 -3.44
CA GLN A 127 -0.67 15.26 -2.27
C GLN A 127 0.81 14.89 -2.28
N LEU A 128 1.15 13.63 -2.63
CA LEU A 128 2.55 13.20 -2.75
C LEU A 128 3.30 14.04 -3.78
N MET A 129 2.71 14.20 -4.98
CA MET A 129 3.34 14.92 -6.08
C MET A 129 3.51 16.40 -5.76
N GLU A 130 2.51 17.05 -5.19
CA GLU A 130 2.54 18.46 -4.80
C GLU A 130 3.54 18.73 -3.66
N LYS A 131 3.50 17.96 -2.57
CA LYS A 131 4.41 18.13 -1.42
C LYS A 131 5.89 17.97 -1.79
N ASN A 132 6.18 17.12 -2.78
CA ASN A 132 7.55 16.84 -3.21
C ASN A 132 7.93 17.57 -4.50
N CYS A 133 7.10 18.49 -5.01
CA CYS A 133 7.31 19.25 -6.25
C CYS A 133 7.69 18.35 -7.44
N LEU A 134 7.00 17.20 -7.59
CA LEU A 134 7.28 16.19 -8.60
C LEU A 134 6.46 16.43 -9.87
N SER A 135 7.10 16.25 -11.02
CA SER A 135 6.42 16.23 -12.32
C SER A 135 5.88 14.85 -12.63
N TYR A 136 4.64 14.75 -13.12
CA TYR A 136 4.08 13.49 -13.62
C TYR A 136 4.86 12.89 -14.80
N ASN A 137 5.66 13.71 -15.54
CA ASN A 137 6.58 13.22 -16.56
C ASN A 137 7.72 12.37 -15.99
N SER A 138 8.02 12.47 -14.71
CA SER A 138 9.05 11.66 -14.05
C SER A 138 8.60 10.24 -13.69
N ILE A 139 7.32 9.89 -13.93
CA ILE A 139 6.75 8.60 -13.59
C ILE A 139 6.70 7.70 -14.82
N GLY A 140 7.34 6.53 -14.77
CA GLY A 140 7.33 5.50 -15.80
C GLY A 140 6.52 4.27 -15.44
N ARG A 141 6.20 4.10 -14.13
CA ARG A 141 5.41 2.97 -13.65
C ARG A 141 4.43 3.39 -12.57
N LEU A 142 3.19 2.87 -12.64
CA LEU A 142 2.13 3.11 -11.68
C LEU A 142 1.53 1.77 -11.22
N GLU A 143 1.81 1.40 -9.97
CA GLU A 143 1.28 0.19 -9.34
C GLU A 143 0.22 0.56 -8.30
N VAL A 144 -0.90 -0.14 -8.31
CA VAL A 144 -1.96 0.03 -7.29
C VAL A 144 -2.18 -1.27 -6.55
N GLY A 145 -2.25 -1.22 -5.23
CA GLY A 145 -2.67 -2.33 -4.38
C GLY A 145 -3.99 -2.00 -3.71
N THR A 146 -5.04 -2.79 -3.98
CA THR A 146 -6.36 -2.59 -3.38
C THR A 146 -7.17 -3.88 -3.37
N GLU A 147 -8.01 -4.03 -2.35
CA GLU A 147 -9.08 -5.05 -2.32
C GLU A 147 -10.49 -4.42 -2.38
N THR A 148 -10.58 -3.10 -2.48
CA THR A 148 -11.83 -2.34 -2.65
C THR A 148 -12.13 -2.18 -4.14
N ILE A 149 -12.72 -3.22 -4.75
CA ILE A 149 -12.94 -3.28 -6.20
C ILE A 149 -14.29 -2.64 -6.54
N ILE A 150 -14.28 -1.59 -7.36
CA ILE A 150 -15.48 -0.95 -7.90
C ILE A 150 -15.86 -1.56 -9.26
N ASP A 151 -14.89 -1.86 -10.11
CA ASP A 151 -15.06 -2.36 -11.47
C ASP A 151 -14.18 -3.59 -11.69
N LYS A 152 -14.73 -4.62 -12.31
CA LYS A 152 -14.02 -5.90 -12.54
C LYS A 152 -12.98 -5.82 -13.65
N SER A 153 -13.02 -4.77 -14.47
CA SER A 153 -12.20 -4.60 -15.68
C SER A 153 -11.41 -3.29 -15.67
N LYS A 154 -12.06 -2.17 -15.32
CA LYS A 154 -11.40 -0.86 -15.25
C LYS A 154 -10.62 -0.73 -13.96
N SER A 155 -9.31 -0.65 -14.09
CA SER A 155 -8.39 -0.54 -12.95
C SER A 155 -8.36 0.85 -12.33
N VAL A 156 -8.04 0.94 -11.04
CA VAL A 156 -7.84 2.21 -10.33
C VAL A 156 -6.69 3.01 -10.95
N LYS A 157 -5.59 2.34 -11.37
CA LYS A 157 -4.46 3.05 -12.03
C LYS A 157 -4.90 3.82 -13.27
N THR A 158 -5.87 3.30 -14.04
CA THR A 158 -6.36 4.03 -15.23
C THR A 158 -7.28 5.20 -14.87
N VAL A 159 -7.89 5.20 -13.68
CA VAL A 159 -8.58 6.37 -13.14
C VAL A 159 -7.58 7.44 -12.71
N LEU A 160 -6.45 7.03 -12.10
CA LEU A 160 -5.38 7.94 -11.69
C LEU A 160 -4.71 8.67 -12.86
N MET A 161 -4.80 8.13 -14.09
CA MET A 161 -4.25 8.79 -15.30
C MET A 161 -4.88 10.16 -15.57
N GLN A 162 -6.03 10.50 -15.02
CA GLN A 162 -6.57 11.86 -15.11
C GLN A 162 -5.67 12.92 -14.46
N LEU A 163 -4.85 12.54 -13.47
CA LEU A 163 -3.85 13.44 -12.88
C LEU A 163 -2.65 13.69 -13.82
N PHE A 164 -2.45 12.84 -14.82
CA PHE A 164 -1.38 12.94 -15.79
C PHE A 164 -1.75 13.75 -17.04
N GLU A 165 -3.04 14.12 -17.21
CA GLU A 165 -3.53 14.77 -18.42
C GLU A 165 -2.78 16.08 -18.74
N GLU A 166 -2.53 16.94 -17.74
CA GLU A 166 -1.82 18.20 -17.95
C GLU A 166 -0.35 17.99 -18.38
N SER A 167 0.29 16.94 -17.92
CA SER A 167 1.66 16.60 -18.30
C SER A 167 1.75 15.99 -19.68
N GLY A 168 0.66 15.43 -20.21
CA GLY A 168 0.62 14.65 -21.45
C GLY A 168 1.35 13.31 -21.38
N ASN A 169 1.82 12.88 -20.20
CA ASN A 169 2.50 11.61 -20.03
C ASN A 169 1.50 10.44 -20.05
N THR A 170 1.49 9.69 -21.15
CA THR A 170 0.70 8.46 -21.31
C THR A 170 1.56 7.20 -21.38
N ASP A 171 2.88 7.34 -21.41
CA ASP A 171 3.84 6.25 -21.43
C ASP A 171 4.16 5.80 -20.00
N VAL A 172 3.19 5.11 -19.38
CA VAL A 172 3.24 4.62 -18.00
C VAL A 172 2.75 3.18 -17.96
N GLU A 173 3.62 2.28 -17.50
CA GLU A 173 3.28 0.88 -17.26
C GLU A 173 2.63 0.69 -15.87
N GLY A 174 2.04 -0.46 -15.61
CA GLY A 174 1.60 -0.83 -14.27
C GLY A 174 0.47 -1.83 -14.17
N VAL A 175 0.16 -2.24 -12.95
CA VAL A 175 -0.85 -3.26 -12.61
C VAL A 175 -1.62 -2.85 -11.37
N ASP A 176 -2.93 -3.16 -11.31
CA ASP A 176 -3.66 -3.23 -10.05
C ASP A 176 -3.45 -4.61 -9.43
N ASN A 177 -3.02 -4.67 -8.18
CA ASN A 177 -2.68 -5.89 -7.44
C ASN A 177 -3.75 -6.18 -6.39
N THR A 178 -4.28 -7.40 -6.40
CA THR A 178 -5.28 -7.85 -5.44
C THR A 178 -4.81 -9.10 -4.72
N ASN A 179 -4.68 -9.05 -3.41
CA ASN A 179 -4.54 -10.16 -2.47
C ASN A 179 -4.84 -9.66 -1.05
N ALA A 180 -6.10 -9.30 -0.80
CA ALA A 180 -6.50 -8.70 0.46
C ALA A 180 -5.48 -7.60 0.89
N CYS A 181 -5.18 -7.49 2.19
CA CYS A 181 -4.26 -6.46 2.70
C CYS A 181 -2.81 -6.55 2.17
N TYR A 182 -2.43 -7.64 1.49
CA TYR A 182 -1.08 -7.82 0.92
C TYR A 182 -0.90 -7.11 -0.43
N GLY A 183 -1.98 -6.70 -1.10
CA GLY A 183 -1.93 -6.08 -2.44
C GLY A 183 -0.97 -4.90 -2.55
N GLY A 184 -0.90 -4.05 -1.51
CA GLY A 184 0.05 -2.92 -1.47
C GLY A 184 1.52 -3.36 -1.46
N THR A 185 1.85 -4.48 -0.80
CA THR A 185 3.22 -5.04 -0.79
C THR A 185 3.56 -5.72 -2.12
N ALA A 186 2.59 -6.39 -2.76
CA ALA A 186 2.78 -6.92 -4.11
C ALA A 186 3.08 -5.78 -5.10
N ALA A 187 2.31 -4.68 -5.04
CA ALA A 187 2.53 -3.48 -5.84
C ALA A 187 3.92 -2.87 -5.62
N LEU A 188 4.34 -2.75 -4.35
CA LEU A 188 5.65 -2.22 -4.01
C LEU A 188 6.80 -3.10 -4.53
N PHE A 189 6.67 -4.43 -4.40
CA PHE A 189 7.69 -5.35 -4.91
C PHE A 189 7.76 -5.35 -6.43
N ASN A 190 6.64 -5.19 -7.14
CA ASN A 190 6.63 -5.00 -8.60
C ASN A 190 7.39 -3.74 -9.00
N ALA A 191 7.16 -2.63 -8.30
CA ALA A 191 7.85 -1.37 -8.54
C ALA A 191 9.37 -1.48 -8.32
N VAL A 192 9.78 -2.08 -7.19
CA VAL A 192 11.21 -2.33 -6.89
C VAL A 192 11.84 -3.23 -7.95
N ASN A 193 11.18 -4.35 -8.29
CA ASN A 193 11.67 -5.28 -9.29
C ASN A 193 11.78 -4.63 -10.68
N TRP A 194 10.86 -3.72 -11.05
CA TRP A 194 10.93 -2.97 -12.30
C TRP A 194 12.14 -2.03 -12.33
N VAL A 195 12.34 -1.24 -11.26
CA VAL A 195 13.52 -0.36 -11.13
C VAL A 195 14.83 -1.17 -11.19
N GLU A 196 14.83 -2.39 -10.65
CA GLU A 196 15.99 -3.30 -10.66
C GLU A 196 16.07 -4.17 -11.93
N SER A 197 15.24 -3.96 -12.95
CA SER A 197 15.21 -4.76 -14.17
C SER A 197 15.85 -4.06 -15.37
N SER A 198 16.07 -4.83 -16.44
CA SER A 198 16.49 -4.29 -17.74
C SER A 198 15.42 -3.47 -18.45
N SER A 199 14.17 -3.50 -17.96
CA SER A 199 13.05 -2.70 -18.51
C SER A 199 12.97 -1.29 -17.90
N TRP A 200 13.81 -0.98 -16.91
CA TRP A 200 13.81 0.33 -16.29
C TRP A 200 14.34 1.41 -17.23
N ASP A 201 13.56 2.45 -17.40
CA ASP A 201 13.84 3.57 -18.30
C ASP A 201 14.45 4.81 -17.61
N GLY A 202 14.77 4.70 -16.31
CA GLY A 202 15.36 5.79 -15.52
C GLY A 202 14.33 6.66 -14.79
N ARG A 203 13.02 6.48 -15.03
CA ARG A 203 11.95 7.19 -14.32
C ARG A 203 11.60 6.50 -13.00
N TYR A 204 10.83 7.18 -12.17
CA TYR A 204 10.35 6.64 -10.91
C TYR A 204 9.14 5.70 -11.11
N ALA A 205 8.96 4.80 -10.16
CA ALA A 205 7.71 4.07 -10.00
C ALA A 205 6.87 4.73 -8.89
N LEU A 206 5.59 4.92 -9.16
CA LEU A 206 4.60 5.39 -8.20
C LEU A 206 3.77 4.20 -7.72
N VAL A 207 3.78 3.92 -6.43
CA VAL A 207 3.00 2.86 -5.80
C VAL A 207 1.90 3.48 -4.97
N VAL A 208 0.68 3.01 -5.16
CA VAL A 208 -0.49 3.46 -4.40
C VAL A 208 -1.15 2.26 -3.74
N ALA A 209 -1.29 2.30 -2.43
CA ALA A 209 -2.12 1.35 -1.69
C ALA A 209 -3.32 2.12 -1.13
N GLY A 210 -4.53 1.61 -1.31
CA GLY A 210 -5.73 2.28 -0.84
C GLY A 210 -6.87 1.30 -0.60
N ASP A 211 -7.64 1.49 0.49
CA ASP A 211 -8.82 0.68 0.79
C ASP A 211 -9.78 1.37 1.76
N ILE A 212 -11.00 0.85 1.76
CA ILE A 212 -12.06 1.21 2.68
C ILE A 212 -12.48 -0.07 3.42
N ALA A 213 -12.05 -0.19 4.69
CA ALA A 213 -12.30 -1.34 5.53
C ALA A 213 -13.60 -1.16 6.30
N VAL A 214 -14.69 -1.65 5.74
CA VAL A 214 -16.02 -1.63 6.35
C VAL A 214 -16.50 -3.04 6.66
N TYR A 215 -17.28 -3.16 7.73
CA TYR A 215 -17.83 -4.43 8.21
C TYR A 215 -19.29 -4.27 8.57
N ALA A 216 -20.08 -5.32 8.39
CA ALA A 216 -21.44 -5.41 8.94
C ALA A 216 -21.42 -5.19 10.45
N THR A 217 -22.55 -4.79 11.02
CA THR A 217 -22.71 -4.66 12.47
C THR A 217 -22.31 -5.96 13.17
N GLY A 218 -21.39 -5.85 14.14
CA GLY A 218 -20.85 -7.00 14.87
C GLY A 218 -19.43 -6.76 15.40
N SER A 219 -18.80 -7.81 15.90
CA SER A 219 -17.52 -7.74 16.62
C SER A 219 -16.33 -7.30 15.76
N ALA A 220 -16.40 -7.41 14.43
CA ALA A 220 -15.35 -6.96 13.52
C ALA A 220 -15.46 -5.46 13.17
N ARG A 221 -16.66 -4.84 13.27
CA ARG A 221 -16.89 -3.44 12.88
C ARG A 221 -15.92 -2.45 13.53
N PRO A 222 -15.57 -2.57 14.83
CA PRO A 222 -14.64 -1.65 15.50
C PRO A 222 -13.20 -1.69 14.97
N THR A 223 -12.84 -2.69 14.18
CA THR A 223 -11.52 -2.76 13.52
C THR A 223 -11.49 -2.05 12.17
N GLY A 224 -12.61 -1.53 11.69
CA GLY A 224 -12.71 -0.80 10.43
C GLY A 224 -11.81 0.42 10.36
N GLY A 225 -11.76 1.02 9.19
CA GLY A 225 -10.97 2.20 8.88
C GLY A 225 -10.95 2.47 7.38
N ALA A 226 -10.28 3.51 6.95
CA ALA A 226 -10.10 3.79 5.52
C ALA A 226 -8.87 4.66 5.31
N GLY A 227 -8.24 4.57 4.15
CA GLY A 227 -7.14 5.45 3.79
C GLY A 227 -6.40 4.98 2.56
N ALA A 228 -5.41 5.78 2.21
CA ALA A 228 -4.49 5.46 1.12
C ALA A 228 -3.07 5.92 1.45
N VAL A 229 -2.10 5.22 0.89
CA VAL A 229 -0.68 5.58 0.97
C VAL A 229 -0.13 5.63 -0.45
N ALA A 230 0.60 6.68 -0.78
CA ALA A 230 1.36 6.78 -2.01
C ALA A 230 2.86 6.75 -1.68
N MET A 231 3.64 6.02 -2.48
CA MET A 231 5.09 5.87 -2.31
C MET A 231 5.78 6.10 -3.64
N LEU A 232 6.78 6.96 -3.66
CA LEU A 232 7.68 7.12 -4.79
C LEU A 232 8.85 6.16 -4.66
N VAL A 233 9.07 5.32 -5.65
CA VAL A 233 10.10 4.27 -5.65
C VAL A 233 11.15 4.54 -6.72
N GLY A 234 12.41 4.44 -6.34
CA GLY A 234 13.55 4.64 -7.23
C GLY A 234 14.88 4.34 -6.56
N PRO A 235 16.00 4.60 -7.24
CA PRO A 235 17.35 4.41 -6.69
C PRO A 235 17.74 5.52 -5.72
N ASN A 236 18.81 5.27 -4.93
CA ASN A 236 19.35 6.18 -3.92
C ASN A 236 18.29 6.62 -2.89
N ALA A 237 17.38 5.73 -2.56
CA ALA A 237 16.27 5.98 -1.65
C ALA A 237 16.76 6.07 -0.19
N PRO A 238 16.19 6.98 0.62
CA PRO A 238 16.48 7.02 2.05
C PRO A 238 15.98 5.79 2.80
N LEU A 239 14.97 5.08 2.26
CA LEU A 239 14.44 3.83 2.78
C LEU A 239 14.68 2.72 1.73
N ALA A 240 15.89 2.17 1.69
CA ALA A 240 16.35 1.18 0.72
C ALA A 240 16.01 -0.24 1.14
N PHE A 241 15.55 -1.09 0.21
CA PHE A 241 15.29 -2.50 0.50
C PHE A 241 16.57 -3.32 0.65
N ASP A 242 16.61 -4.21 1.63
CA ASP A 242 17.66 -5.22 1.73
C ASP A 242 17.46 -6.28 0.63
N ARG A 243 18.37 -6.33 -0.32
CA ARG A 243 18.29 -7.25 -1.48
C ARG A 243 18.37 -8.71 -1.02
N GLY A 244 17.48 -9.54 -1.55
CA GLY A 244 17.46 -10.98 -1.23
C GLY A 244 16.88 -11.33 0.12
N LEU A 245 16.58 -10.37 0.99
CA LEU A 245 16.05 -10.59 2.33
C LEU A 245 14.53 -10.43 2.38
N ARG A 246 13.81 -11.31 1.68
CA ARG A 246 12.35 -11.45 1.73
C ARG A 246 12.01 -12.86 2.21
N GLY A 247 11.48 -13.00 3.43
CA GLY A 247 10.94 -14.25 3.96
C GLY A 247 9.45 -14.33 3.63
N THR A 248 9.08 -15.07 2.58
CA THR A 248 7.70 -15.15 2.07
C THR A 248 7.05 -16.47 2.44
N HIS A 249 5.75 -16.43 2.74
CA HIS A 249 4.90 -17.59 2.92
C HIS A 249 3.52 -17.33 2.31
N MET A 250 3.03 -18.27 1.51
CA MET A 250 1.72 -18.20 0.87
C MET A 250 1.03 -19.55 0.98
N GLN A 251 -0.26 -19.56 1.29
CA GLN A 251 -1.06 -20.77 1.48
C GLN A 251 -2.52 -20.48 1.15
N HIS A 252 -3.24 -21.47 0.63
CA HIS A 252 -4.68 -21.36 0.42
C HIS A 252 -5.45 -21.45 1.74
N ALA A 253 -6.27 -20.41 2.02
CA ALA A 253 -7.19 -20.37 3.17
C ALA A 253 -8.40 -19.49 2.88
N TYR A 254 -9.54 -19.82 3.45
CA TYR A 254 -10.74 -18.97 3.45
C TYR A 254 -10.93 -18.32 4.83
N ASP A 255 -9.92 -17.58 5.27
CA ASP A 255 -9.93 -16.88 6.56
C ASP A 255 -10.68 -15.54 6.51
N PHE A 256 -10.63 -14.85 5.35
CA PHE A 256 -11.29 -13.58 5.06
C PHE A 256 -11.41 -13.44 3.54
N TYR A 257 -12.61 -13.17 3.03
CA TYR A 257 -12.87 -13.03 1.59
C TYR A 257 -14.15 -12.24 1.32
N LYS A 258 -14.29 -11.68 0.10
CA LYS A 258 -15.42 -10.84 -0.34
C LYS A 258 -16.00 -11.39 -1.65
N PRO A 259 -16.84 -12.43 -1.62
CA PRO A 259 -17.34 -13.07 -2.82
C PRO A 259 -18.52 -12.33 -3.48
N ASP A 260 -19.23 -11.52 -2.70
CA ASP A 260 -20.36 -10.75 -3.16
C ASP A 260 -19.89 -9.37 -3.68
N MET A 261 -20.00 -9.16 -4.99
CA MET A 261 -19.58 -7.91 -5.63
C MET A 261 -20.54 -6.74 -5.39
N VAL A 262 -21.74 -6.98 -4.83
CA VAL A 262 -22.70 -5.95 -4.45
C VAL A 262 -22.50 -5.50 -3.00
N SER A 263 -21.78 -6.27 -2.20
CA SER A 263 -21.48 -5.96 -0.80
C SER A 263 -20.02 -5.54 -0.61
N GLU A 264 -19.79 -4.50 0.19
CA GLU A 264 -18.44 -4.15 0.65
C GLU A 264 -17.99 -4.98 1.86
N TYR A 265 -18.90 -5.77 2.47
CA TYR A 265 -18.64 -6.50 3.70
C TYR A 265 -17.95 -7.85 3.44
N PRO A 266 -16.89 -8.18 4.20
CA PRO A 266 -16.23 -9.47 4.11
C PRO A 266 -17.00 -10.57 4.84
N VAL A 267 -16.77 -11.81 4.41
CA VAL A 267 -16.99 -13.02 5.22
C VAL A 267 -15.70 -13.30 5.98
N VAL A 268 -15.79 -13.43 7.31
CA VAL A 268 -14.61 -13.56 8.18
C VAL A 268 -14.76 -14.77 9.12
N ASP A 269 -13.78 -15.69 9.07
CA ASP A 269 -13.53 -16.63 10.18
C ASP A 269 -12.45 -16.03 11.09
N GLY A 270 -12.87 -15.35 12.16
CA GLY A 270 -11.96 -14.61 13.02
C GLY A 270 -10.93 -15.48 13.74
N LYS A 271 -11.24 -16.75 14.06
CA LYS A 271 -10.29 -17.68 14.69
C LYS A 271 -9.25 -18.15 13.67
N LEU A 272 -9.71 -18.58 12.51
CA LEU A 272 -8.85 -19.01 11.42
C LEU A 272 -7.95 -17.85 10.96
N SER A 273 -8.48 -16.63 10.85
CA SER A 273 -7.72 -15.45 10.44
C SER A 273 -6.54 -15.13 11.38
N ILE A 274 -6.77 -15.19 12.71
CA ILE A 274 -5.68 -15.02 13.69
C ILE A 274 -4.65 -16.14 13.57
N GLN A 275 -5.08 -17.39 13.40
CA GLN A 275 -4.17 -18.54 13.24
C GLN A 275 -3.34 -18.40 11.96
N CYS A 276 -3.96 -18.06 10.83
CA CYS A 276 -3.28 -17.82 9.56
C CYS A 276 -2.23 -16.70 9.68
N TYR A 277 -2.60 -15.59 10.33
CA TYR A 277 -1.70 -14.47 10.54
C TYR A 277 -0.46 -14.87 11.36
N LEU A 278 -0.65 -15.53 12.52
CA LEU A 278 0.46 -15.91 13.41
C LEU A 278 1.32 -17.02 12.81
N SER A 279 0.73 -18.01 12.14
CA SER A 279 1.49 -19.06 11.45
C SER A 279 2.30 -18.51 10.28
N ALA A 280 1.74 -17.58 9.52
CA ALA A 280 2.47 -16.88 8.47
C ALA A 280 3.65 -16.06 9.01
N LEU A 281 3.46 -15.39 10.15
CA LEU A 281 4.51 -14.65 10.83
C LEU A 281 5.69 -15.55 11.22
N ASP A 282 5.41 -16.69 11.87
CA ASP A 282 6.43 -17.68 12.25
C ASP A 282 7.23 -18.17 11.03
N ARG A 283 6.52 -18.53 9.96
CA ARG A 283 7.14 -19.04 8.72
C ARG A 283 7.98 -17.98 8.02
N CYS A 284 7.44 -16.77 7.86
CA CYS A 284 8.16 -15.66 7.24
C CYS A 284 9.42 -15.29 8.02
N TYR A 285 9.35 -15.27 9.36
CA TYR A 285 10.50 -14.96 10.21
C TYR A 285 11.59 -16.05 10.12
N THR A 286 11.19 -17.32 10.12
CA THR A 286 12.14 -18.45 9.94
C THR A 286 12.85 -18.35 8.57
N VAL A 287 12.10 -18.09 7.49
CA VAL A 287 12.69 -17.95 6.14
C VAL A 287 13.61 -16.74 6.07
N TYR A 288 13.22 -15.61 6.65
CA TYR A 288 14.03 -14.41 6.70
C TYR A 288 15.35 -14.66 7.44
N ARG A 289 15.31 -15.25 8.65
CA ARG A 289 16.50 -15.59 9.43
C ARG A 289 17.46 -16.51 8.67
N ASN A 290 16.93 -17.53 8.00
CA ASN A 290 17.77 -18.44 7.19
C ASN A 290 18.47 -17.70 6.06
N LYS A 291 17.80 -16.75 5.40
CA LYS A 291 18.38 -15.95 4.31
C LYS A 291 19.47 -15.00 4.82
N ILE A 292 19.22 -14.30 5.93
CA ILE A 292 20.21 -13.37 6.47
C ILE A 292 21.42 -14.13 7.05
N HIS A 293 21.23 -15.27 7.68
CA HIS A 293 22.35 -16.12 8.12
C HIS A 293 23.20 -16.58 6.94
N ALA A 294 22.57 -17.04 5.84
CA ALA A 294 23.32 -17.44 4.64
C ALA A 294 24.08 -16.26 4.00
N GLN A 295 23.56 -15.05 4.09
CA GLN A 295 24.25 -13.85 3.65
C GLN A 295 25.43 -13.52 4.59
N TRP A 296 25.21 -13.50 5.89
CA TRP A 296 26.24 -13.21 6.90
C TRP A 296 27.40 -14.19 6.88
N GLN A 297 27.11 -15.49 6.68
CA GLN A 297 28.17 -16.49 6.49
C GLN A 297 29.10 -16.17 5.31
N LYS A 298 28.53 -15.66 4.18
CA LYS A 298 29.35 -15.23 3.03
C LYS A 298 30.17 -13.97 3.34
N GLU A 299 29.67 -13.12 4.23
CA GLU A 299 30.33 -11.89 4.68
C GLU A 299 31.30 -12.15 5.84
N GLY A 300 31.44 -13.41 6.33
CA GLY A 300 32.31 -13.80 7.43
C GLY A 300 31.78 -13.37 8.81
N ILE A 301 30.48 -13.08 8.93
CA ILE A 301 29.82 -12.72 10.18
C ILE A 301 29.34 -14.01 10.85
N ASP A 302 29.99 -14.41 11.93
CA ASP A 302 29.65 -15.61 12.70
C ASP A 302 28.88 -15.24 13.97
N ARG A 303 27.64 -14.80 13.80
CA ARG A 303 26.68 -14.59 14.88
C ARG A 303 25.26 -14.88 14.42
N ARG A 304 24.42 -15.12 15.38
CA ARG A 304 22.99 -15.33 15.15
C ARG A 304 22.28 -14.00 14.96
N PHE A 305 21.31 -14.00 14.03
CA PHE A 305 20.35 -12.92 13.87
C PHE A 305 19.19 -13.10 14.86
N ASP A 306 18.78 -12.03 15.51
CA ASP A 306 17.60 -11.95 16.36
C ASP A 306 16.88 -10.58 16.21
N LEU A 307 15.82 -10.37 17.01
CA LEU A 307 15.02 -9.14 16.94
C LEU A 307 15.79 -7.87 17.35
N GLU A 308 16.90 -7.97 18.07
CA GLU A 308 17.72 -6.79 18.39
C GLU A 308 18.44 -6.22 17.18
N ASP A 309 18.61 -7.01 16.09
CA ASP A 309 19.17 -6.55 14.83
C ASP A 309 18.25 -5.61 14.02
N PHE A 310 16.97 -5.53 14.38
CA PHE A 310 16.07 -4.50 13.89
C PHE A 310 16.06 -3.30 14.84
N GLY A 311 16.24 -2.09 14.31
CA GLY A 311 15.99 -0.86 15.06
C GLY A 311 14.49 -0.65 15.31
N TYR A 312 13.69 -0.92 14.30
CA TYR A 312 12.22 -0.90 14.37
C TYR A 312 11.63 -2.18 13.76
N MET A 313 10.51 -2.64 14.32
CA MET A 313 9.75 -3.77 13.80
C MET A 313 8.29 -3.35 13.57
N ILE A 314 7.85 -3.42 12.31
CA ILE A 314 6.54 -2.98 11.83
C ILE A 314 5.74 -4.19 11.35
N PHE A 315 4.45 -4.21 11.67
CA PHE A 315 3.54 -5.27 11.29
C PHE A 315 2.33 -4.70 10.56
N HIS A 316 1.75 -5.44 9.62
CA HIS A 316 0.38 -5.21 9.21
C HIS A 316 -0.53 -5.20 10.45
N SER A 317 -1.36 -4.17 10.56
CA SER A 317 -2.17 -3.92 11.74
C SER A 317 -3.66 -4.02 11.45
N PRO A 318 -4.27 -5.21 11.58
CA PRO A 318 -5.73 -5.31 11.63
C PRO A 318 -6.31 -4.62 12.85
N TYR A 319 -5.58 -4.65 13.97
CA TYR A 319 -5.82 -3.89 15.20
C TYR A 319 -4.55 -3.89 16.08
N CYS A 320 -4.37 -2.85 16.87
CA CYS A 320 -3.11 -2.60 17.58
C CYS A 320 -2.68 -3.72 18.54
N LYS A 321 -3.65 -4.37 19.21
CA LYS A 321 -3.35 -5.47 20.14
C LYS A 321 -2.73 -6.69 19.44
N LEU A 322 -3.13 -6.98 18.20
CA LEU A 322 -2.52 -8.06 17.43
C LEU A 322 -1.05 -7.76 17.11
N VAL A 323 -0.71 -6.51 16.83
CA VAL A 323 0.68 -6.10 16.60
C VAL A 323 1.54 -6.32 17.85
N GLN A 324 1.02 -5.99 19.04
CA GLN A 324 1.70 -6.27 20.30
C GLN A 324 1.93 -7.78 20.48
N LYS A 325 0.91 -8.61 20.21
CA LYS A 325 1.01 -10.07 20.25
C LYS A 325 1.99 -10.61 19.20
N SER A 326 2.07 -9.98 18.05
CA SER A 326 2.99 -10.37 16.97
C SER A 326 4.45 -10.18 17.34
N LEU A 327 4.81 -9.07 17.98
CA LEU A 327 6.17 -8.90 18.49
C LEU A 327 6.51 -9.93 19.58
N ALA A 328 5.59 -10.16 20.53
CA ALA A 328 5.73 -11.20 21.54
C ALA A 328 5.94 -12.60 20.93
N ARG A 329 5.21 -12.88 19.82
CA ARG A 329 5.36 -14.12 19.05
C ARG A 329 6.73 -14.27 18.42
N LEU A 330 7.33 -13.20 17.91
CA LEU A 330 8.69 -13.24 17.39
C LEU A 330 9.72 -13.45 18.51
N VAL A 331 9.50 -12.89 19.70
CA VAL A 331 10.34 -13.17 20.89
C VAL A 331 10.23 -14.65 21.29
N LEU A 332 9.05 -15.27 21.22
CA LEU A 332 8.90 -16.72 21.39
C LEU A 332 9.73 -17.49 20.34
N ASN A 333 9.67 -17.07 19.06
CA ASN A 333 10.47 -17.71 18.01
C ASN A 333 11.98 -17.61 18.27
N ASP A 334 12.47 -16.47 18.76
CA ASP A 334 13.87 -16.32 19.13
C ASP A 334 14.23 -17.20 20.32
N PHE A 335 13.39 -17.23 21.36
CA PHE A 335 13.56 -18.09 22.53
C PHE A 335 13.65 -19.57 22.16
N LEU A 336 12.72 -20.08 21.38
CA LEU A 336 12.67 -21.50 21.00
C LEU A 336 13.81 -21.91 20.05
N SER A 337 14.26 -20.99 19.23
CA SER A 337 15.34 -21.26 18.29
C SER A 337 16.74 -21.05 18.87
N ASP A 338 16.88 -20.45 20.05
CA ASP A 338 18.15 -20.34 20.75
C ASP A 338 18.50 -21.69 21.41
N PRO A 339 19.65 -22.31 21.10
CA PRO A 339 20.06 -23.57 21.75
C PRO A 339 20.24 -23.46 23.26
N SER A 340 20.57 -22.26 23.77
CA SER A 340 20.84 -22.02 25.20
C SER A 340 20.33 -20.64 25.63
N PRO A 341 19.00 -20.40 25.63
CA PRO A 341 18.47 -19.10 26.03
C PRO A 341 18.76 -18.81 27.49
N ASN A 342 19.20 -17.59 27.79
CA ASN A 342 19.45 -17.19 29.17
C ASN A 342 18.10 -16.91 29.87
N THR A 343 17.65 -17.86 30.69
CA THR A 343 16.40 -17.75 31.46
C THR A 343 16.59 -17.17 32.86
N GLU A 344 17.82 -16.91 33.28
CA GLU A 344 18.10 -16.29 34.58
C GLU A 344 18.04 -14.76 34.52
N SER A 345 18.31 -14.18 33.34
CA SER A 345 18.33 -12.73 33.13
C SER A 345 17.96 -12.32 31.70
N GLY A 346 17.70 -11.03 31.49
CA GLY A 346 17.38 -10.47 30.18
C GLY A 346 15.94 -10.77 29.75
N ILE A 347 15.69 -10.72 28.44
CA ILE A 347 14.35 -10.82 27.86
C ILE A 347 13.69 -12.19 28.09
N PHE A 348 14.49 -13.25 28.29
CA PHE A 348 13.98 -14.60 28.48
C PHE A 348 13.89 -15.02 29.97
N SER A 349 14.14 -14.09 30.91
CA SER A 349 14.09 -14.37 32.34
C SER A 349 12.74 -14.94 32.78
N GLY A 350 12.76 -16.13 33.43
CA GLY A 350 11.60 -16.82 33.96
C GLY A 350 10.71 -17.48 32.88
N LEU A 351 11.25 -17.75 31.68
CA LEU A 351 10.52 -18.41 30.59
C LEU A 351 10.89 -19.89 30.42
N GLU A 352 11.68 -20.48 31.30
CA GLU A 352 12.17 -21.87 31.22
C GLU A 352 11.05 -22.90 31.03
N ALA A 353 9.88 -22.68 31.64
CA ALA A 353 8.73 -23.57 31.52
C ALA A 353 8.18 -23.70 30.10
N PHE A 354 8.51 -22.76 29.22
CA PHE A 354 8.04 -22.73 27.83
C PHE A 354 9.06 -23.28 26.83
N ARG A 355 10.15 -23.90 27.30
CA ARG A 355 11.24 -24.38 26.43
C ARG A 355 10.79 -25.43 25.41
N GLU A 356 9.88 -26.31 25.82
CA GLU A 356 9.45 -27.48 25.05
C GLU A 356 8.11 -27.27 24.31
N VAL A 357 7.58 -26.04 24.32
CA VAL A 357 6.33 -25.78 23.60
C VAL A 357 6.56 -25.82 22.08
N LYS A 358 5.60 -26.35 21.35
CA LYS A 358 5.59 -26.33 19.89
C LYS A 358 4.86 -25.09 19.41
N PRO A 359 5.47 -24.24 18.57
CA PRO A 359 4.83 -23.01 18.12
C PRO A 359 3.41 -23.21 17.57
N GLU A 360 3.19 -24.25 16.77
CA GLU A 360 1.91 -24.55 16.15
C GLU A 360 0.79 -24.92 17.14
N GLU A 361 1.13 -25.33 18.37
CA GLU A 361 0.15 -25.65 19.44
C GLU A 361 -0.20 -24.42 20.30
N THR A 362 0.51 -23.28 20.12
CA THR A 362 0.45 -22.12 21.02
C THR A 362 -0.34 -20.91 20.48
N TYR A 363 -0.94 -20.97 19.30
CA TYR A 363 -1.64 -19.81 18.70
C TYR A 363 -2.75 -19.22 19.58
N PHE A 364 -3.37 -20.04 20.43
CA PHE A 364 -4.45 -19.65 21.34
C PHE A 364 -4.13 -19.95 22.81
N ASP A 365 -2.88 -20.28 23.12
CA ASP A 365 -2.41 -20.51 24.48
C ASP A 365 -2.25 -19.16 25.19
N ARG A 366 -3.09 -18.92 26.20
CA ARG A 366 -3.12 -17.65 26.94
C ARG A 366 -1.93 -17.47 27.88
N ASP A 367 -1.35 -18.56 28.38
CA ASP A 367 -0.22 -18.48 29.32
C ASP A 367 1.06 -18.16 28.56
N VAL A 368 1.30 -18.81 27.40
CA VAL A 368 2.37 -18.45 26.47
C VAL A 368 2.21 -17.00 26.01
N GLU A 369 1.01 -16.59 25.55
CA GLU A 369 0.76 -15.22 25.10
C GLU A 369 1.10 -14.20 26.19
N LYS A 370 0.58 -14.37 27.41
CA LYS A 370 0.83 -13.45 28.55
C LYS A 370 2.30 -13.38 28.94
N ALA A 371 2.97 -14.53 29.01
CA ALA A 371 4.36 -14.62 29.40
C ALA A 371 5.26 -13.85 28.41
N PHE A 372 5.10 -14.10 27.10
CA PHE A 372 5.92 -13.46 26.07
C PHE A 372 5.51 -11.99 25.82
N MET A 373 4.25 -11.62 25.99
CA MET A 373 3.85 -10.20 26.00
C MET A 373 4.47 -9.42 27.15
N LYS A 374 4.59 -10.03 28.33
CA LYS A 374 5.27 -9.42 29.48
C LYS A 374 6.77 -9.28 29.21
N ALA A 375 7.40 -10.34 28.73
CA ALA A 375 8.83 -10.36 28.43
C ALA A 375 9.22 -9.34 27.34
N SER A 376 8.37 -9.18 26.33
CA SER A 376 8.61 -8.28 25.19
C SER A 376 8.18 -6.82 25.41
N ALA A 377 7.65 -6.44 26.57
CA ALA A 377 7.03 -5.14 26.80
C ALA A 377 7.97 -3.96 26.51
N ASP A 378 9.21 -4.01 27.01
CA ASP A 378 10.21 -2.98 26.77
C ASP A 378 10.63 -2.92 25.28
N MET A 379 10.84 -4.07 24.64
CA MET A 379 11.14 -4.16 23.21
C MET A 379 9.98 -3.59 22.37
N PHE A 380 8.73 -3.88 22.75
CA PHE A 380 7.56 -3.32 22.10
C PHE A 380 7.54 -1.79 22.16
N ASP A 381 7.76 -1.22 23.34
CA ASP A 381 7.79 0.23 23.53
C ASP A 381 8.89 0.91 22.69
N ARG A 382 10.08 0.28 22.61
CA ARG A 382 11.23 0.82 21.86
C ARG A 382 11.09 0.65 20.34
N LYS A 383 10.67 -0.54 19.86
CA LYS A 383 10.81 -0.93 18.45
C LYS A 383 9.51 -0.87 17.63
N THR A 384 8.34 -0.97 18.28
CA THR A 384 7.08 -1.22 17.55
C THR A 384 5.99 -0.19 17.85
N LYS A 385 5.86 0.27 19.08
CA LYS A 385 4.75 1.12 19.53
C LYS A 385 4.56 2.40 18.68
N ALA A 386 5.67 3.01 18.27
CA ALA A 386 5.62 4.21 17.40
C ALA A 386 4.94 3.93 16.06
N SER A 387 4.97 2.70 15.55
CA SER A 387 4.30 2.34 14.30
C SER A 387 2.77 2.41 14.37
N LEU A 388 2.18 2.43 15.56
CA LEU A 388 0.75 2.31 15.78
C LEU A 388 -0.02 3.63 15.80
N LEU A 389 0.61 4.78 15.55
CA LEU A 389 -0.06 6.08 15.60
C LEU A 389 -1.31 6.13 14.70
N ILE A 390 -1.16 5.81 13.42
CA ILE A 390 -2.29 5.81 12.49
C ILE A 390 -3.27 4.68 12.83
N SER A 391 -2.79 3.46 13.06
CA SER A 391 -3.65 2.32 13.37
C SER A 391 -4.53 2.57 14.60
N ASN A 392 -3.98 3.14 15.67
CA ASN A 392 -4.72 3.46 16.89
C ASN A 392 -5.78 4.55 16.67
N GLN A 393 -5.50 5.53 15.80
CA GLN A 393 -6.34 6.70 15.58
C GLN A 393 -7.32 6.53 14.41
N ASN A 394 -7.07 5.62 13.47
CA ASN A 394 -7.82 5.52 12.23
C ASN A 394 -8.37 4.11 11.95
N GLY A 395 -7.83 3.08 12.61
CA GLY A 395 -8.21 1.68 12.39
C GLY A 395 -7.45 1.01 11.26
N ASN A 396 -7.99 -0.13 10.79
CA ASN A 396 -7.43 -0.88 9.67
C ASN A 396 -7.72 -0.18 8.35
N MET A 397 -6.70 -0.03 7.52
CA MET A 397 -6.84 0.49 6.15
C MET A 397 -6.59 -0.61 5.10
N TYR A 398 -6.55 -1.90 5.49
CA TYR A 398 -6.15 -3.04 4.65
C TYR A 398 -4.80 -2.85 3.96
N THR A 399 -4.72 -2.72 2.63
CA THR A 399 -3.46 -2.64 1.87
C THR A 399 -2.52 -1.52 2.30
N PRO A 400 -2.96 -0.29 2.64
CA PRO A 400 -2.08 0.76 3.14
C PRO A 400 -1.69 0.62 4.62
N SER A 401 -2.32 -0.26 5.42
CA SER A 401 -2.08 -0.31 6.88
C SER A 401 -0.62 -0.46 7.27
N VAL A 402 0.13 -1.37 6.65
CA VAL A 402 1.55 -1.58 6.97
C VAL A 402 2.41 -0.36 6.61
N TYR A 403 2.06 0.35 5.55
CA TYR A 403 2.75 1.58 5.12
C TYR A 403 2.33 2.80 5.96
N GLY A 404 1.10 2.82 6.46
CA GLY A 404 0.67 3.74 7.51
C GLY A 404 1.46 3.55 8.81
N CYS A 405 1.78 2.30 9.16
CA CYS A 405 2.70 2.00 10.27
C CYS A 405 4.12 2.51 10.00
N LEU A 406 4.63 2.36 8.78
CA LEU A 406 5.94 2.92 8.37
C LEU A 406 5.93 4.45 8.45
N ALA A 407 4.91 5.11 7.89
CA ALA A 407 4.72 6.55 7.99
C ALA A 407 4.65 7.03 9.45
N SER A 408 4.00 6.27 10.32
CA SER A 408 3.91 6.56 11.76
C SER A 408 5.28 6.55 12.44
N VAL A 409 6.16 5.61 12.08
CA VAL A 409 7.55 5.58 12.60
C VAL A 409 8.32 6.79 12.09
N VAL A 410 8.27 7.07 10.78
CA VAL A 410 8.99 8.20 10.18
C VAL A 410 8.55 9.53 10.78
N ALA A 411 7.24 9.74 10.96
CA ALA A 411 6.66 10.99 11.48
C ALA A 411 6.96 11.25 12.96
N GLN A 412 7.34 10.24 13.73
CA GLN A 412 7.57 10.35 15.19
C GLN A 412 9.05 10.36 15.58
N HIS A 413 9.96 10.29 14.60
CA HIS A 413 11.39 10.26 14.86
C HIS A 413 12.13 11.32 14.04
N THR A 414 13.24 11.80 14.58
CA THR A 414 14.14 12.69 13.84
C THR A 414 14.96 11.90 12.81
N PRO A 415 15.51 12.56 11.77
CA PRO A 415 16.41 11.90 10.83
C PRO A 415 17.58 11.20 11.52
N GLN A 416 18.13 11.78 12.60
CA GLN A 416 19.25 11.21 13.36
C GLN A 416 18.86 9.92 14.10
N GLN A 417 17.62 9.83 14.62
CA GLN A 417 17.14 8.61 15.28
C GLN A 417 16.88 7.47 14.30
N LEU A 418 16.50 7.80 13.07
CA LEU A 418 16.24 6.83 12.01
C LEU A 418 17.51 6.40 11.27
N SER A 419 18.52 7.27 11.20
CA SER A 419 19.75 7.07 10.44
C SER A 419 20.42 5.74 10.75
N GLY A 420 20.74 4.98 9.69
CA GLY A 420 21.44 3.69 9.81
C GLY A 420 20.61 2.54 10.39
N GLN A 421 19.36 2.79 10.78
CA GLN A 421 18.49 1.75 11.34
C GLN A 421 18.06 0.74 10.27
N ARG A 422 17.87 -0.51 10.68
CA ARG A 422 17.16 -1.53 9.90
C ARG A 422 15.74 -1.65 10.42
N VAL A 423 14.78 -1.51 9.52
CA VAL A 423 13.35 -1.64 9.82
C VAL A 423 12.87 -2.98 9.30
N GLY A 424 12.43 -3.88 10.19
CA GLY A 424 11.73 -5.10 9.82
C GLY A 424 10.27 -4.80 9.53
N VAL A 425 9.73 -5.35 8.44
CA VAL A 425 8.34 -5.14 8.04
C VAL A 425 7.68 -6.48 7.77
N PHE A 426 6.62 -6.78 8.50
CA PHE A 426 5.77 -7.95 8.23
C PHE A 426 4.46 -7.50 7.60
N SER A 427 4.25 -7.88 6.35
CA SER A 427 3.03 -7.69 5.58
C SER A 427 2.26 -8.99 5.47
N TYR A 428 0.94 -8.92 5.62
CA TYR A 428 0.02 -10.05 5.54
C TYR A 428 -1.26 -9.63 4.81
N GLY A 429 -1.81 -10.51 4.01
CA GLY A 429 -3.15 -10.41 3.44
C GLY A 429 -3.80 -11.78 3.41
N SER A 430 -5.07 -11.83 3.85
CA SER A 430 -5.86 -13.05 3.91
C SER A 430 -5.99 -13.76 2.57
N GLY A 431 -6.29 -15.08 2.62
CA GLY A 431 -6.41 -15.92 1.45
C GLY A 431 -5.31 -16.98 1.24
N PHE A 432 -4.07 -16.89 1.74
CA PHE A 432 -3.33 -15.75 2.25
C PHE A 432 -1.93 -15.66 1.63
N ALA A 433 -1.36 -14.46 1.65
CA ALA A 433 0.06 -14.23 1.33
C ALA A 433 0.69 -13.35 2.42
N ALA A 434 1.96 -13.62 2.75
CA ALA A 434 2.70 -12.84 3.73
C ALA A 434 4.19 -12.76 3.37
N THR A 435 4.82 -11.66 3.77
CA THR A 435 6.27 -11.51 3.65
C THR A 435 6.81 -10.69 4.82
N LEU A 436 7.90 -11.17 5.41
CA LEU A 436 8.75 -10.40 6.27
C LEU A 436 9.98 -9.96 5.45
N TYR A 437 10.23 -8.67 5.40
CA TYR A 437 11.35 -8.07 4.69
C TYR A 437 11.95 -6.93 5.49
N SER A 438 13.10 -6.42 5.08
CA SER A 438 13.73 -5.30 5.75
C SER A 438 14.05 -4.14 4.83
N ILE A 439 14.08 -2.97 5.44
CA ILE A 439 14.44 -1.68 4.86
C ILE A 439 15.63 -1.15 5.65
N ARG A 440 16.70 -0.73 4.96
CA ARG A 440 17.80 0.04 5.54
C ARG A 440 17.53 1.53 5.37
N VAL A 441 17.55 2.24 6.49
CA VAL A 441 17.52 3.69 6.46
C VAL A 441 18.91 4.21 6.14
N THR A 442 19.02 5.18 5.22
CA THR A 442 20.30 5.80 4.89
C THR A 442 20.99 6.37 6.13
N GLN A 443 22.32 6.43 6.12
CA GLN A 443 23.09 7.07 7.18
C GLN A 443 23.13 8.61 7.05
N ASP A 444 22.79 9.16 5.88
CA ASP A 444 22.77 10.60 5.65
C ASP A 444 21.50 11.24 6.27
N ALA A 445 21.70 11.80 7.46
CA ALA A 445 20.69 12.54 8.21
C ALA A 445 21.01 14.05 8.25
N THR A 446 21.80 14.56 7.31
CA THR A 446 22.15 15.98 7.25
C THR A 446 20.92 16.81 6.83
N PRO A 447 20.83 18.10 7.26
CA PRO A 447 19.76 18.98 6.82
C PRO A 447 19.69 19.08 5.29
N GLY A 448 18.49 18.89 4.72
CA GLY A 448 18.27 18.85 3.27
C GLY A 448 18.57 17.53 2.58
N SER A 449 19.03 16.49 3.30
CA SER A 449 19.20 15.13 2.77
C SER A 449 17.86 14.52 2.35
N ALA A 450 17.89 13.38 1.65
CA ALA A 450 16.68 12.66 1.27
C ALA A 450 15.86 12.19 2.48
N LEU A 451 16.55 11.75 3.55
CA LEU A 451 15.91 11.35 4.80
C LEU A 451 15.26 12.54 5.53
N ASP A 452 15.97 13.67 5.59
CA ASP A 452 15.44 14.90 6.21
C ASP A 452 14.17 15.39 5.50
N LYS A 453 14.16 15.39 4.16
CA LYS A 453 12.99 15.73 3.35
C LYS A 453 11.82 14.76 3.57
N LEU A 454 12.10 13.45 3.65
CA LEU A 454 11.08 12.45 3.92
C LEU A 454 10.44 12.65 5.30
N VAL A 455 11.23 12.88 6.34
CA VAL A 455 10.74 13.17 7.71
C VAL A 455 9.94 14.46 7.72
N ALA A 456 10.44 15.52 7.09
CA ALA A 456 9.77 16.82 7.02
C ALA A 456 8.41 16.73 6.30
N SER A 457 8.29 15.92 5.23
CA SER A 457 7.04 15.75 4.48
C SER A 457 5.91 15.12 5.29
N LEU A 458 6.24 14.37 6.36
CA LEU A 458 5.27 13.71 7.26
C LEU A 458 5.10 14.42 8.61
N SER A 459 5.74 15.57 8.82
CA SER A 459 5.71 16.29 10.10
C SER A 459 4.30 16.78 10.50
N ASP A 460 3.41 16.97 9.53
CA ASP A 460 2.01 17.37 9.73
C ASP A 460 1.06 16.22 10.11
N LEU A 461 1.54 14.96 10.06
CA LEU A 461 0.69 13.77 10.23
C LEU A 461 -0.12 13.78 11.53
N ARG A 462 0.51 14.12 12.66
CA ARG A 462 -0.17 14.19 13.95
C ARG A 462 -1.22 15.30 13.96
N ALA A 463 -0.88 16.48 13.47
CA ALA A 463 -1.81 17.61 13.42
C ALA A 463 -3.03 17.30 12.54
N ARG A 464 -2.83 16.63 11.40
CA ARG A 464 -3.93 16.16 10.54
C ARG A 464 -4.83 15.15 11.25
N LEU A 465 -4.28 14.18 11.98
CA LEU A 465 -5.07 13.23 12.78
C LEU A 465 -5.90 13.93 13.87
N ASP A 466 -5.34 14.95 14.52
CA ASP A 466 -5.98 15.68 15.60
C ASP A 466 -7.04 16.68 15.11
N SER A 467 -6.92 17.19 13.87
CA SER A 467 -7.86 18.14 13.25
C SER A 467 -9.14 17.48 12.72
N ARG A 468 -9.25 16.15 12.75
CA ARG A 468 -10.43 15.43 12.26
C ARG A 468 -11.68 15.71 13.09
N LYS A 469 -12.83 15.64 12.42
CA LYS A 469 -14.15 15.83 13.03
C LYS A 469 -14.65 14.54 13.69
N LYS A 470 -14.93 14.60 15.00
CA LYS A 470 -15.63 13.52 15.70
C LYS A 470 -17.11 13.53 15.34
N VAL A 471 -17.69 12.34 15.11
CA VAL A 471 -19.13 12.14 14.95
C VAL A 471 -19.67 11.21 16.03
N SER A 472 -20.97 11.31 16.32
CA SER A 472 -21.63 10.39 17.24
C SER A 472 -21.83 8.99 16.61
N PRO A 473 -21.95 7.92 17.43
CA PRO A 473 -22.22 6.57 16.94
C PRO A 473 -23.48 6.46 16.08
N GLY A 474 -24.54 7.22 16.39
CA GLY A 474 -25.77 7.25 15.60
C GLY A 474 -25.53 7.81 14.19
N VAL A 475 -24.84 8.95 14.08
CA VAL A 475 -24.48 9.55 12.79
C VAL A 475 -23.57 8.60 11.99
N PHE A 476 -22.63 7.94 12.64
CA PHE A 476 -21.80 6.93 11.99
C PHE A 476 -22.63 5.77 11.43
N ALA A 477 -23.58 5.25 12.20
CA ALA A 477 -24.47 4.16 11.76
C ALA A 477 -25.30 4.58 10.53
N ASP A 478 -25.85 5.82 10.53
CA ASP A 478 -26.62 6.36 9.39
C ASP A 478 -25.75 6.50 8.13
N ILE A 479 -24.50 6.97 8.27
CA ILE A 479 -23.56 7.09 7.15
C ILE A 479 -23.21 5.70 6.60
N MET A 480 -22.93 4.71 7.45
CA MET A 480 -22.63 3.34 7.02
C MET A 480 -23.81 2.71 6.30
N LYS A 481 -25.04 2.93 6.79
CA LYS A 481 -26.26 2.49 6.12
C LYS A 481 -26.44 3.15 4.75
N LEU A 482 -26.26 4.46 4.68
CA LEU A 482 -26.33 5.18 3.39
C LEU A 482 -25.31 4.61 2.39
N ARG A 483 -24.08 4.35 2.84
CA ARG A 483 -23.04 3.77 2.01
C ARG A 483 -23.41 2.36 1.51
N GLU A 484 -23.91 1.50 2.40
CA GLU A 484 -24.37 0.15 2.05
C GLU A 484 -25.46 0.19 0.97
N GLU A 485 -26.42 1.12 1.08
CA GLU A 485 -27.52 1.27 0.14
C GLU A 485 -27.13 1.88 -1.20
N THR A 486 -26.00 2.62 -1.28
CA THR A 486 -25.72 3.50 -2.42
C THR A 486 -24.41 3.26 -3.15
N HIS A 487 -23.43 2.56 -2.55
CA HIS A 487 -22.08 2.41 -3.12
C HIS A 487 -22.05 1.76 -4.52
N HIS A 488 -23.07 0.96 -4.85
CA HIS A 488 -23.20 0.21 -6.12
C HIS A 488 -24.21 0.81 -7.11
N LEU A 489 -24.89 1.92 -6.77
CA LEU A 489 -25.95 2.47 -7.60
C LEU A 489 -25.42 3.23 -8.83
N ALA A 490 -26.16 3.10 -9.94
CA ALA A 490 -26.12 4.04 -11.07
C ALA A 490 -27.06 5.24 -10.83
N ASN A 491 -26.92 6.29 -11.63
CA ASN A 491 -27.70 7.53 -11.51
C ASN A 491 -27.71 8.09 -10.09
N TYR A 492 -26.56 8.09 -9.44
CA TYR A 492 -26.43 8.47 -8.05
C TYR A 492 -25.63 9.77 -7.88
N THR A 493 -26.15 10.69 -7.10
CA THR A 493 -25.43 11.86 -6.62
C THR A 493 -25.25 11.74 -5.11
N PRO A 494 -24.01 11.74 -4.61
CA PRO A 494 -23.73 11.60 -3.18
C PRO A 494 -24.40 12.68 -2.34
N LYS A 495 -24.89 12.31 -1.15
CA LYS A 495 -25.64 13.16 -0.23
C LYS A 495 -24.77 13.79 0.86
N GLY A 496 -23.63 13.17 1.16
CA GLY A 496 -22.69 13.70 2.16
C GLY A 496 -22.24 15.12 1.85
N THR A 497 -21.94 15.89 2.88
CA THR A 497 -21.46 17.26 2.70
C THR A 497 -19.97 17.33 2.37
N MET A 498 -19.57 18.21 1.47
CA MET A 498 -18.15 18.47 1.17
C MET A 498 -17.40 19.09 2.36
N ASN A 499 -18.13 19.76 3.28
CA ASN A 499 -17.51 20.36 4.46
C ASN A 499 -16.95 19.32 5.45
N ASP A 500 -17.32 18.06 5.31
CA ASP A 500 -16.80 16.95 6.10
C ASP A 500 -15.54 16.29 5.49
N LEU A 501 -14.98 16.87 4.42
CA LEU A 501 -13.73 16.45 3.79
C LEU A 501 -12.61 17.43 4.13
N PHE A 502 -11.36 16.99 4.08
CA PHE A 502 -10.23 17.92 4.15
C PHE A 502 -10.14 18.79 2.88
N PRO A 503 -9.61 20.01 2.95
CA PRO A 503 -9.23 20.78 1.78
C PRO A 503 -8.27 19.97 0.89
N GLY A 504 -8.43 20.08 -0.42
CA GLY A 504 -7.62 19.34 -1.39
C GLY A 504 -8.01 17.87 -1.60
N THR A 505 -9.03 17.36 -0.91
CA THR A 505 -9.55 15.99 -1.10
C THR A 505 -10.31 15.88 -2.40
N TRP A 506 -10.03 14.85 -3.18
CA TRP A 506 -10.86 14.41 -4.29
C TRP A 506 -12.10 13.69 -3.77
N TYR A 507 -13.25 13.95 -4.38
CA TYR A 507 -14.53 13.37 -3.96
C TYR A 507 -15.42 13.03 -5.15
N LEU A 508 -16.28 12.03 -4.95
CA LEU A 508 -17.28 11.62 -5.93
C LEU A 508 -18.38 12.68 -6.05
N THR A 509 -18.61 13.17 -7.26
CA THR A 509 -19.67 14.15 -7.56
C THR A 509 -20.92 13.51 -8.11
N HIS A 510 -20.76 12.48 -8.95
CA HIS A 510 -21.87 11.81 -9.64
C HIS A 510 -21.46 10.43 -10.16
N VAL A 511 -22.43 9.52 -10.21
CA VAL A 511 -22.36 8.25 -10.93
C VAL A 511 -23.48 8.26 -11.96
N ASP A 512 -23.16 8.15 -13.25
CA ASP A 512 -24.17 8.21 -14.31
C ASP A 512 -24.93 6.88 -14.52
N GLU A 513 -25.83 6.85 -15.51
CA GLU A 513 -26.65 5.68 -15.85
C GLU A 513 -25.84 4.45 -16.33
N LYS A 514 -24.56 4.64 -16.67
CA LYS A 514 -23.60 3.61 -17.09
C LYS A 514 -22.56 3.30 -16.01
N HIS A 515 -22.82 3.67 -14.76
CA HIS A 515 -21.91 3.54 -13.62
C HIS A 515 -20.58 4.28 -13.78
N ARG A 516 -20.46 5.27 -14.71
CA ARG A 516 -19.25 6.07 -14.84
C ARG A 516 -19.21 7.09 -13.73
N ARG A 517 -18.09 7.13 -13.00
CA ARG A 517 -17.88 7.98 -11.82
C ARG A 517 -17.16 9.26 -12.20
N GLN A 518 -17.64 10.37 -11.68
CA GLN A 518 -17.08 11.71 -11.88
C GLN A 518 -16.55 12.23 -10.54
N TYR A 519 -15.39 12.85 -10.59
CA TYR A 519 -14.71 13.36 -9.41
C TYR A 519 -14.42 14.85 -9.54
N ALA A 520 -14.36 15.54 -8.39
CA ALA A 520 -13.86 16.90 -8.27
C ALA A 520 -12.94 16.98 -7.06
N ARG A 521 -12.10 17.99 -7.03
CA ARG A 521 -11.21 18.28 -5.90
C ARG A 521 -11.79 19.43 -5.07
N ARG A 522 -11.86 19.27 -3.74
CA ARG A 522 -12.22 20.36 -2.82
C ARG A 522 -11.14 21.43 -2.88
N SER A 523 -11.55 22.72 -2.93
CA SER A 523 -10.61 23.83 -2.92
C SER A 523 -9.70 23.80 -1.67
N LEU A 524 -8.45 24.23 -1.85
CA LEU A 524 -7.51 24.44 -0.75
C LEU A 524 -7.81 25.69 0.06
N ASP A 525 -8.50 26.69 -0.54
CA ASP A 525 -8.70 28.04 0.00
C ASP A 525 -9.93 28.18 0.92
N GLU A 526 -10.69 27.11 1.16
CA GLU A 526 -11.93 27.16 1.95
C GLU A 526 -11.75 27.19 3.49
N TYR A 527 -10.52 27.21 4.00
CA TYR A 527 -10.24 27.49 5.39
C TYR A 527 -9.63 28.89 5.51
N GLY A 528 -10.29 29.77 6.29
CA GLY A 528 -9.64 30.98 6.79
C GLY A 528 -8.32 30.61 7.52
N PRO A 529 -7.36 31.53 7.63
CA PRO A 529 -6.02 31.22 8.09
C PRO A 529 -6.05 30.52 9.45
N LEU A 530 -5.64 29.26 9.49
CA LEU A 530 -5.06 28.67 10.69
C LEU A 530 -3.87 29.57 11.02
N GLU A 531 -3.87 30.22 12.18
CA GLU A 531 -2.75 31.02 12.67
C GLU A 531 -1.48 30.14 12.63
N ALA A 532 -0.80 30.18 11.50
CA ALA A 532 0.51 29.57 11.32
C ALA A 532 1.54 30.63 11.71
N GLY A 533 2.05 30.51 12.91
CA GLY A 533 3.36 31.05 13.17
C GLY A 533 4.38 30.43 12.21
N LEU A 534 5.04 31.34 11.46
CA LEU A 534 6.33 31.21 10.78
C LEU A 534 6.37 30.88 9.28
N VAL A 535 6.98 31.89 8.66
CA VAL A 535 7.83 31.97 7.45
C VAL A 535 7.12 32.22 6.14
N SER A 536 7.00 33.52 5.87
CA SER A 536 6.79 34.13 4.55
C SER A 536 7.97 33.82 3.63
N THR A 537 7.72 33.16 2.50
CA THR A 537 8.46 33.42 1.28
C THR A 537 7.45 33.62 0.15
N THR A 538 7.50 34.82 -0.40
CA THR A 538 6.69 35.33 -1.49
C THR A 538 6.82 34.48 -2.75
N ALA A 539 5.70 33.96 -3.25
CA ALA A 539 5.58 33.51 -4.63
C ALA A 539 4.46 34.30 -5.30
N GLU A 540 4.82 34.96 -6.38
CA GLU A 540 3.96 35.85 -7.17
C GLU A 540 2.83 35.07 -7.87
N HIS A 541 1.67 35.71 -7.92
CA HIS A 541 0.45 35.25 -8.56
C HIS A 541 0.62 35.04 -10.07
N ILE A 542 0.21 33.87 -10.53
CA ILE A 542 -0.19 33.68 -11.94
C ILE A 542 -1.68 33.31 -11.95
N HIS A 543 -2.52 34.27 -12.27
CA HIS A 543 -3.90 34.06 -12.65
C HIS A 543 -3.95 33.60 -14.11
N SER A 544 -4.57 32.47 -14.41
CA SER A 544 -5.02 32.12 -15.76
C SER A 544 -6.52 31.90 -15.78
N PRO A 545 -7.25 32.57 -16.69
CA PRO A 545 -8.69 32.43 -16.79
C PRO A 545 -9.07 31.16 -17.57
N ALA A 546 -10.13 30.50 -17.13
CA ALA A 546 -10.75 29.36 -17.79
C ALA A 546 -11.08 29.65 -19.25
N LYS A 547 -10.43 28.94 -20.20
CA LYS A 547 -10.81 28.93 -21.62
C LYS A 547 -11.86 27.86 -21.88
N LYS A 548 -13.01 28.29 -22.42
CA LYS A 548 -14.05 27.43 -22.98
C LYS A 548 -13.49 26.59 -24.12
N MET A 549 -13.72 25.28 -24.06
CA MET A 549 -13.41 24.35 -25.17
C MET A 549 -14.25 24.64 -26.44
N PRO A 550 -13.66 24.54 -27.63
CA PRO A 550 -14.42 24.59 -28.89
C PRO A 550 -15.16 23.27 -29.13
N ARG A 551 -16.43 23.36 -29.53
CA ARG A 551 -17.25 22.22 -29.98
C ARG A 551 -16.74 21.73 -31.34
N ILE A 552 -16.47 20.44 -31.43
CA ILE A 552 -16.21 19.76 -32.71
C ILE A 552 -17.54 19.52 -33.42
N PRO A 553 -17.68 19.86 -34.73
CA PRO A 553 -18.91 19.60 -35.45
C PRO A 553 -19.14 18.11 -35.71
N GLY A 554 -20.30 17.63 -35.34
CA GLY A 554 -20.70 16.26 -35.57
C GLY A 554 -20.96 16.00 -37.05
N ASN A 555 -20.39 14.96 -37.60
CA ASN A 555 -20.75 14.40 -38.89
C ASN A 555 -21.72 13.25 -38.63
N SER A 556 -22.97 13.47 -39.05
CA SER A 556 -24.06 12.51 -39.02
C SER A 556 -23.93 11.54 -40.18
N THR A 557 -23.60 10.30 -39.93
CA THR A 557 -24.00 9.17 -40.79
C THR A 557 -24.27 7.97 -39.89
N SER A 558 -25.53 7.60 -39.85
CA SER A 558 -26.06 6.37 -39.25
C SER A 558 -25.61 5.16 -40.06
N PRO A 559 -25.21 4.06 -39.46
CA PRO A 559 -25.30 2.76 -40.09
C PRO A 559 -26.56 2.00 -39.64
N GLU A 560 -27.21 1.41 -40.62
CA GLU A 560 -28.40 0.57 -40.51
C GLU A 560 -28.24 -0.61 -39.56
N MET A 561 -29.34 -0.90 -38.86
CA MET A 561 -29.51 -2.11 -38.05
C MET A 561 -29.61 -3.34 -38.94
N VAL A 562 -28.67 -4.25 -38.79
CA VAL A 562 -28.83 -5.63 -39.29
C VAL A 562 -29.47 -6.44 -38.15
N THR A 563 -30.74 -6.79 -38.35
CA THR A 563 -31.46 -7.77 -37.55
C THR A 563 -30.98 -9.18 -37.90
N VAL A 564 -30.41 -9.89 -36.93
CA VAL A 564 -30.18 -11.33 -37.03
C VAL A 564 -31.31 -12.03 -36.27
N SER A 565 -32.12 -12.77 -37.01
CA SER A 565 -33.19 -13.62 -36.51
C SER A 565 -32.63 -14.85 -35.79
N ASN A 566 -33.17 -15.13 -34.59
CA ASN A 566 -33.01 -16.39 -33.88
C ASN A 566 -33.64 -17.55 -34.67
N GLY A 567 -32.88 -18.58 -34.95
CA GLY A 567 -33.33 -19.91 -35.31
C GLY A 567 -33.10 -20.86 -34.14
N GLU A 568 -34.19 -21.45 -33.70
CA GLU A 568 -34.23 -22.55 -32.75
C GLU A 568 -33.50 -23.78 -33.31
N HIS A 569 -32.63 -24.42 -32.50
CA HIS A 569 -32.63 -25.85 -32.23
C HIS A 569 -31.76 -26.16 -30.99
#